data_bd8a68c66a9e2cba056a21546d1f72c4
#
_entry.id   bd8a68c66a9e2cba056a21546d1f72c4
#
_cell.length_a   1.000
_cell.length_b   1.000
_cell.length_c   1.000
_cell.angle_alpha   90.00
_cell.angle_beta   90.00
_cell.angle_gamma   90.00
#
_symmetry.space_group_name_H-M   'P 1'
#
loop_
_entity.id
_entity.type
_entity.pdbx_description
1 polymer ?
#
loop_
_entity_poly.entity_id
_entity_poly.type
_entity_poly.pdbx_seq_one_letter_code
_entity_poly.pdbx_strand_id
1 'polypeptide(L)'
;MPPAVLYIDDSEDNLRLVARILGRYRTDTELLVAPTGQDGLRTAIESRPGLILLDNRLPDATGAEVLQQLASTDVTAQIPVVIISGDSGQSTVDQLLGGGAAGFLAKPFTVPEFIATLDRFL
;
A
#
# COMPACT_ATOMS: atom_id res chain seq x y z
N MET A 1 -19.87 4.68 5.25
CA MET A 1 -18.97 3.81 4.46
C MET A 1 -17.78 3.45 5.32
N PRO A 2 -17.46 2.17 5.47
CA PRO A 2 -16.25 1.80 6.20
C PRO A 2 -15.02 2.26 5.40
N PRO A 3 -13.93 2.61 6.08
CA PRO A 3 -12.69 2.91 5.38
C PRO A 3 -12.17 1.67 4.65
N ALA A 4 -11.59 1.86 3.49
CA ALA A 4 -11.00 0.79 2.71
C ALA A 4 -9.51 1.02 2.50
N VAL A 5 -8.73 -0.04 2.62
CA VAL A 5 -7.31 -0.05 2.31
C VAL A 5 -7.05 -1.07 1.20
N LEU A 6 -6.29 -0.66 0.20
CA LEU A 6 -5.86 -1.55 -0.87
C LEU A 6 -4.43 -1.97 -0.61
N TYR A 7 -4.18 -3.28 -0.56
CA TYR A 7 -2.83 -3.82 -0.45
C TYR A 7 -2.43 -4.47 -1.78
N ILE A 8 -1.40 -3.92 -2.39
CA ILE A 8 -0.84 -4.41 -3.66
C ILE A 8 0.42 -5.20 -3.34
N ASP A 9 0.33 -6.52 -3.37
CA ASP A 9 1.41 -7.44 -3.03
C ASP A 9 1.06 -8.81 -3.60
N ASP A 10 2.03 -9.52 -4.18
CA ASP A 10 1.83 -10.85 -4.74
C ASP A 10 2.06 -11.97 -3.72
N SER A 11 2.52 -11.67 -2.53
CA SER A 11 2.77 -12.65 -1.48
C SER A 11 1.49 -12.99 -0.73
N GLU A 12 1.02 -14.22 -0.86
CA GLU A 12 -0.15 -14.70 -0.12
C GLU A 12 0.06 -14.64 1.40
N ASP A 13 1.28 -14.91 1.85
CA ASP A 13 1.62 -14.85 3.27
C ASP A 13 1.47 -13.44 3.83
N ASN A 14 1.94 -12.44 3.09
CA ASN A 14 1.80 -11.05 3.51
C ASN A 14 0.34 -10.60 3.49
N LEU A 15 -0.42 -11.01 2.48
CA LEU A 15 -1.85 -10.70 2.40
C LEU A 15 -2.63 -11.33 3.56
N ARG A 16 -2.31 -12.57 3.92
CA ARG A 16 -2.93 -13.24 5.07
C ARG A 16 -2.59 -12.55 6.38
N LEU A 17 -1.34 -12.14 6.54
CA LEU A 17 -0.90 -11.42 7.74
C LEU A 17 -1.68 -10.12 7.91
N VAL A 18 -1.77 -9.32 6.85
CA VAL A 18 -2.49 -8.05 6.88
C VAL A 18 -3.98 -8.28 7.13
N ALA A 19 -4.58 -9.27 6.48
CA ALA A 19 -5.98 -9.61 6.70
C ALA A 19 -6.25 -9.99 8.16
N ARG A 20 -5.34 -10.73 8.77
CA ARG A 20 -5.45 -11.14 10.17
C ARG A 20 -5.33 -9.94 11.11
N ILE A 21 -4.39 -9.04 10.82
CA ILE A 21 -4.20 -7.82 11.65
C ILE A 21 -5.46 -6.96 11.59
N LEU A 22 -6.00 -6.72 10.41
CA LEU A 22 -7.21 -5.92 10.25
C LEU A 22 -8.42 -6.59 10.90
N GLY A 23 -8.57 -7.89 10.74
CA GLY A 23 -9.67 -8.64 11.34
C GLY A 23 -9.67 -8.63 12.86
N ARG A 24 -8.51 -8.43 13.47
CA ARG A 24 -8.37 -8.38 14.93
C ARG A 24 -8.43 -6.96 15.49
N TYR A 25 -7.79 -6.00 14.83
CA TYR A 25 -7.55 -4.67 15.39
C TYR A 25 -8.31 -3.54 14.70
N ARG A 26 -8.78 -3.76 13.48
CA ARG A 26 -9.50 -2.76 12.69
C ARG A 26 -10.62 -3.43 11.91
N THR A 27 -11.59 -3.97 12.64
CA THR A 27 -12.68 -4.78 12.07
C THR A 27 -13.63 -3.98 11.19
N ASP A 28 -13.62 -2.65 11.30
CA ASP A 28 -14.42 -1.74 10.47
C ASP A 28 -13.72 -1.37 9.16
N THR A 29 -12.48 -1.80 8.95
CA THR A 29 -11.70 -1.48 7.75
C THR A 29 -11.85 -2.59 6.72
N GLU A 30 -12.26 -2.23 5.51
CA GLU A 30 -12.34 -3.16 4.39
C GLU A 30 -10.96 -3.34 3.77
N LEU A 31 -10.53 -4.58 3.55
CA LEU A 31 -9.29 -4.89 2.88
C LEU A 31 -9.56 -5.30 1.44
N LEU A 32 -8.98 -4.54 0.50
CA LEU A 32 -8.92 -4.90 -0.92
C LEU A 32 -7.51 -5.38 -1.21
N VAL A 33 -7.37 -6.39 -2.05
CA VAL A 33 -6.06 -6.96 -2.38
C VAL A 33 -5.90 -7.03 -3.89
N ALA A 34 -4.65 -6.85 -4.34
CA ALA A 34 -4.28 -6.97 -5.74
C ALA A 34 -2.89 -7.59 -5.85
N PRO A 35 -2.71 -8.66 -6.64
CA PRO A 35 -1.42 -9.36 -6.71
C PRO A 35 -0.41 -8.75 -7.66
N THR A 36 -0.84 -7.82 -8.51
CA THR A 36 0.02 -7.16 -9.50
C THR A 36 -0.16 -5.67 -9.48
N GLY A 37 0.79 -4.93 -10.05
CA GLY A 37 0.68 -3.49 -10.20
C GLY A 37 -0.51 -3.09 -11.08
N GLN A 38 -0.74 -3.82 -12.16
CA GLN A 38 -1.86 -3.56 -13.06
C GLN A 38 -3.20 -3.77 -12.37
N ASP A 39 -3.37 -4.87 -11.65
CA ASP A 39 -4.58 -5.13 -10.89
C ASP A 39 -4.77 -4.09 -9.78
N GLY A 40 -3.67 -3.68 -9.15
CA GLY A 40 -3.70 -2.64 -8.12
C GLY A 40 -4.18 -1.30 -8.65
N LEU A 41 -3.67 -0.88 -9.79
CA LEU A 41 -4.09 0.38 -10.42
C LEU A 41 -5.58 0.32 -10.78
N ARG A 42 -6.03 -0.78 -11.38
CA ARG A 42 -7.44 -0.97 -11.75
C ARG A 42 -8.35 -0.92 -10.50
N THR A 43 -7.98 -1.65 -9.46
CA THR A 43 -8.75 -1.67 -8.21
C THR A 43 -8.81 -0.30 -7.56
N ALA A 44 -7.69 0.43 -7.56
CA ALA A 44 -7.64 1.79 -7.02
C ALA A 44 -8.59 2.74 -7.76
N ILE A 45 -8.63 2.64 -9.08
CA ILE A 45 -9.53 3.45 -9.91
C ILE A 45 -10.99 3.12 -9.63
N GLU A 46 -11.32 1.83 -9.58
CA GLU A 46 -12.70 1.35 -9.40
C GLU A 46 -13.22 1.61 -8.00
N SER A 47 -12.41 1.35 -6.98
CA SER A 47 -12.86 1.32 -5.58
C SER A 47 -12.48 2.57 -4.79
N ARG A 48 -11.51 3.35 -5.24
CA ARG A 48 -11.05 4.57 -4.60
C ARG A 48 -10.84 4.40 -3.09
N PRO A 49 -9.89 3.54 -2.69
CA PRO A 49 -9.64 3.30 -1.26
C PRO A 49 -9.08 4.57 -0.59
N GLY A 50 -9.18 4.62 0.74
CA GLY A 50 -8.62 5.73 1.51
C GLY A 50 -7.11 5.66 1.69
N LEU A 51 -6.52 4.50 1.46
CA LEU A 51 -5.08 4.27 1.61
C LEU A 51 -4.66 3.13 0.68
N ILE A 52 -3.51 3.26 0.05
CA ILE A 52 -2.89 2.20 -0.74
C ILE A 52 -1.59 1.79 -0.05
N LEU A 53 -1.46 0.50 0.25
CA LEU A 53 -0.21 -0.12 0.69
C LEU A 53 0.38 -0.82 -0.53
N LEU A 54 1.60 -0.47 -0.89
CA LEU A 54 2.22 -0.89 -2.15
C LEU A 54 3.54 -1.57 -1.88
N ASP A 55 3.65 -2.85 -2.25
CA ASP A 55 4.93 -3.55 -2.22
C ASP A 55 5.86 -2.97 -3.28
N ASN A 56 7.13 -2.80 -2.92
CA ASN A 56 8.12 -2.24 -3.82
C ASN A 56 8.47 -3.18 -4.99
N ARG A 57 8.25 -4.48 -4.85
CA ARG A 57 8.55 -5.47 -5.87
C ARG A 57 7.33 -6.29 -6.22
N LEU A 58 6.86 -6.09 -7.44
CA LEU A 58 5.71 -6.81 -7.98
C LEU A 58 6.15 -7.61 -9.20
N PRO A 59 5.39 -8.65 -9.60
CA PRO A 59 5.79 -9.46 -10.76
C PRO A 59 5.82 -8.67 -12.07
N ASP A 60 5.00 -7.62 -12.19
CA ASP A 60 4.85 -6.86 -13.44
C ASP A 60 5.42 -5.45 -13.37
N ALA A 61 5.81 -4.95 -12.19
CA ALA A 61 6.26 -3.57 -12.04
C ALA A 61 7.00 -3.35 -10.73
N THR A 62 7.76 -2.28 -10.66
CA THR A 62 8.32 -1.80 -9.38
C THR A 62 7.31 -0.91 -8.67
N GLY A 63 7.51 -0.72 -7.35
CA GLY A 63 6.69 0.21 -6.58
C GLY A 63 6.77 1.63 -7.13
N ALA A 64 7.95 2.06 -7.58
CA ALA A 64 8.13 3.39 -8.17
C ALA A 64 7.29 3.58 -9.43
N GLU A 65 7.22 2.56 -10.29
CA GLU A 65 6.41 2.61 -11.52
C GLU A 65 4.92 2.70 -11.21
N VAL A 66 4.43 1.89 -10.28
CA VAL A 66 3.02 1.91 -9.88
C VAL A 66 2.67 3.24 -9.21
N LEU A 67 3.56 3.73 -8.34
CA LEU A 67 3.39 5.02 -7.68
C LEU A 67 3.23 6.15 -8.70
N GLN A 68 4.06 6.15 -9.74
CA GLN A 68 3.97 7.15 -10.80
C GLN A 68 2.64 7.06 -11.56
N GLN A 69 2.19 5.86 -11.86
CA GLN A 69 0.91 5.66 -12.54
C GLN A 69 -0.27 6.13 -11.69
N LEU A 70 -0.25 5.84 -10.39
CA LEU A 70 -1.28 6.31 -9.46
C LEU A 70 -1.30 7.83 -9.38
N ALA A 71 -0.13 8.46 -9.29
CA ALA A 71 0.01 9.91 -9.20
C ALA A 71 -0.43 10.61 -10.48
N SER A 72 -0.29 9.93 -11.63
CA SER A 72 -0.63 10.49 -12.94
C SER A 72 -2.11 10.30 -13.33
N THR A 73 -2.87 9.54 -12.54
CA THR A 73 -4.28 9.25 -12.81
C THR A 73 -5.14 10.10 -11.89
N ASP A 74 -6.02 10.92 -12.46
CA ASP A 74 -6.79 11.92 -11.70
C ASP A 74 -7.54 11.34 -10.51
N VAL A 75 -8.20 10.19 -10.70
CA VAL A 75 -9.03 9.60 -9.62
C VAL A 75 -8.22 8.99 -8.49
N THR A 76 -6.93 8.72 -8.69
CA THR A 76 -6.05 8.11 -7.67
C THR A 76 -4.99 9.06 -7.16
N ALA A 77 -4.80 10.22 -7.80
CA ALA A 77 -3.68 11.12 -7.51
C ALA A 77 -3.65 11.62 -6.07
N GLN A 78 -4.79 11.70 -5.39
CA GLN A 78 -4.90 12.21 -4.03
C GLN A 78 -4.92 11.10 -2.97
N ILE A 79 -4.96 9.83 -3.37
CA ILE A 79 -4.96 8.72 -2.43
C ILE A 79 -3.55 8.55 -1.87
N PRO A 80 -3.36 8.58 -0.54
CA PRO A 80 -2.03 8.36 0.03
C PRO A 80 -1.54 6.94 -0.26
N VAL A 81 -0.26 6.82 -0.61
CA VAL A 81 0.40 5.56 -0.90
C VAL A 81 1.55 5.37 0.07
N VAL A 82 1.53 4.27 0.82
CA VAL A 82 2.62 3.86 1.70
C VAL A 82 3.33 2.69 1.06
N ILE A 83 4.63 2.82 0.85
CA ILE A 83 5.45 1.75 0.29
C ILE A 83 5.85 0.79 1.41
N ILE A 84 5.70 -0.51 1.16
CA ILE A 84 6.15 -1.55 2.08
C ILE A 84 7.27 -2.32 1.39
N SER A 85 8.47 -2.34 1.99
CA SER A 85 9.64 -2.91 1.33
C SER A 85 10.63 -3.49 2.31
N GLY A 86 11.30 -4.58 1.89
CA GLY A 86 12.45 -5.13 2.60
C GLY A 86 13.72 -4.33 2.36
N ASP A 87 13.74 -3.47 1.34
CA ASP A 87 14.86 -2.55 1.08
C ASP A 87 14.55 -1.21 1.72
N SER A 88 15.16 -0.95 2.88
CA SER A 88 14.99 0.29 3.64
C SER A 88 16.23 1.18 3.59
N GLY A 89 17.11 0.98 2.61
CA GLY A 89 18.25 1.85 2.41
C GLY A 89 17.82 3.29 2.15
N GLN A 90 18.61 4.25 2.63
CA GLN A 90 18.23 5.66 2.58
C GLN A 90 17.97 6.15 1.15
N SER A 91 18.77 5.70 0.20
CA SER A 91 18.60 6.11 -1.20
C SER A 91 17.28 5.58 -1.79
N THR A 92 16.87 4.36 -1.47
CA THR A 92 15.59 3.79 -1.90
C THR A 92 14.42 4.55 -1.27
N VAL A 93 14.48 4.80 0.04
CA VAL A 93 13.45 5.55 0.76
C VAL A 93 13.32 6.96 0.17
N ASP A 94 14.42 7.65 -0.03
CA ASP A 94 14.43 9.02 -0.58
C ASP A 94 13.84 9.06 -1.98
N GLN A 95 14.17 8.07 -2.82
CA GLN A 95 13.64 8.00 -4.17
C GLN A 95 12.12 7.81 -4.19
N LEU A 96 11.61 6.92 -3.33
CA LEU A 96 10.18 6.65 -3.26
C LEU A 96 9.39 7.82 -2.68
N LEU A 97 9.89 8.44 -1.63
CA LEU A 97 9.26 9.61 -1.04
C LEU A 97 9.30 10.79 -2.03
N GLY A 98 10.43 10.98 -2.72
CA GLY A 98 10.56 11.99 -3.77
C GLY A 98 9.63 11.74 -4.95
N GLY A 99 9.25 10.48 -5.19
CA GLY A 99 8.30 10.10 -6.24
C GLY A 99 6.84 10.25 -5.84
N GLY A 100 6.54 10.73 -4.63
CA GLY A 100 5.19 11.00 -4.18
C GLY A 100 4.61 10.05 -3.15
N ALA A 101 5.39 9.07 -2.65
CA ALA A 101 4.92 8.21 -1.57
C ALA A 101 4.64 9.05 -0.32
N ALA A 102 3.52 8.77 0.34
CA ALA A 102 3.12 9.47 1.57
C ALA A 102 3.85 8.91 2.79
N GLY A 103 4.36 7.68 2.71
CA GLY A 103 5.08 7.05 3.79
C GLY A 103 5.79 5.78 3.34
N PHE A 104 6.52 5.20 4.27
CA PHE A 104 7.33 4.00 4.04
C PHE A 104 7.27 3.11 5.27
N LEU A 105 7.08 1.81 5.06
CA LEU A 105 7.08 0.82 6.12
C LEU A 105 8.06 -0.30 5.77
N ALA A 106 9.09 -0.47 6.58
CA ALA A 106 10.12 -1.49 6.35
C ALA A 106 9.61 -2.88 6.71
N LYS A 107 10.00 -3.89 5.94
CA LYS A 107 9.78 -5.30 6.28
C LYS A 107 11.02 -5.85 6.97
N PRO A 108 10.85 -6.69 7.98
CA PRO A 108 9.60 -7.04 8.64
C PRO A 108 9.07 -5.90 9.51
N PHE A 109 7.78 -5.72 9.56
CA PHE A 109 7.15 -4.73 10.42
C PHE A 109 6.46 -5.42 11.60
N THR A 110 6.27 -4.68 12.69
CA THR A 110 5.49 -5.15 13.84
C THR A 110 4.02 -4.77 13.68
N VAL A 111 3.14 -5.43 14.43
CA VAL A 111 1.71 -5.06 14.45
C VAL A 111 1.53 -3.60 14.87
N PRO A 112 2.16 -3.11 15.95
CA PRO A 112 2.04 -1.69 16.31
C PRO A 112 2.48 -0.73 15.21
N GLU A 113 3.56 -1.04 14.49
CA GLU A 113 4.03 -0.20 13.38
C GLU A 113 3.00 -0.15 12.25
N PHE A 114 2.40 -1.30 11.91
CA PHE A 114 1.38 -1.39 10.89
C PHE A 114 0.13 -0.59 11.28
N ILE A 115 -0.34 -0.76 12.51
CA ILE A 115 -1.52 -0.06 13.02
C ILE A 115 -1.28 1.45 13.07
N ALA A 116 -0.09 1.88 13.52
CA ALA A 116 0.27 3.29 13.53
C ALA A 116 0.22 3.90 12.11
N THR A 117 0.66 3.13 11.11
CA THR A 117 0.59 3.56 9.72
C THR A 117 -0.86 3.73 9.27
N LEU A 118 -1.74 2.78 9.59
CA LEU A 118 -3.16 2.91 9.27
C LEU A 118 -3.79 4.12 9.94
N ASP A 119 -3.52 4.31 11.22
CA ASP A 119 -4.10 5.40 12.01
C ASP A 119 -3.67 6.77 11.50
N ARG A 120 -2.49 6.85 10.90
CA ARG A 120 -1.97 8.09 10.34
C ARG A 120 -2.75 8.54 9.09
N PHE A 121 -3.28 7.60 8.29
CA PHE A 121 -3.89 7.89 7.00
C PHE A 121 -5.39 7.59 6.93
N LEU A 122 -5.88 6.80 7.82
CA LEU A 122 -7.30 6.48 7.91
C LEU A 122 -7.89 7.04 9.19
#